data_e150b4361cdf8c0ab7e44214d7bc937b
#
_entry.id   e150b4361cdf8c0ab7e44214d7bc937b
#
_cell.length_a   1.000
_cell.length_b   1.000
_cell.length_c   1.000
_cell.angle_alpha   90.00
_cell.angle_beta   90.00
_cell.angle_gamma   90.00
#
_symmetry.space_group_name_H-M   'P 1'
#
loop_
_entity.id
_entity.type
_entity.pdbx_description
1 polymer ?
#
loop_
_entity_poly.entity_id
_entity_poly.type
_entity_poly.pdbx_seq_one_letter_code
_entity_poly.pdbx_strand_id
1 'polypeptide(L)'
;MSQYQRLLLIADPQMRHSPALQRAAALAQSTGAALHILALVEPFATLPLLDKSIQEQTREAYLQERRDWLKDEVGLLQSKGIQVTAEALWTRQPLKEILLHAAEMPADLLIKDLQHEPALKRAFVTPLDWQLLRECPVPVHLVSAADNPLPLKVGAAVDPTAPEDERNELNSRIIATANGLALQCNAELHLLHAYDLSPAFLAEAGTATAVCVDMLDELRQSLAAAFATLAERYGVPSERRHFIMGPPTRTLAEFAGREGLDVLVMGR
;
A
#
# COMPACT_ATOMS: atom_id res chain seq x y z
N MET A 1 -16.34 -12.76 -9.71
CA MET A 1 -16.17 -12.97 -8.25
C MET A 1 -15.34 -11.81 -7.73
N SER A 2 -15.71 -11.23 -6.58
CA SER A 2 -14.91 -10.16 -5.96
C SER A 2 -13.53 -10.71 -5.55
N GLN A 3 -12.45 -9.98 -5.86
CA GLN A 3 -11.09 -10.37 -5.46
C GLN A 3 -10.91 -10.21 -3.94
N TYR A 4 -11.54 -9.18 -3.35
CA TYR A 4 -11.48 -8.93 -1.91
C TYR A 4 -12.71 -9.48 -1.22
N GLN A 5 -12.49 -10.36 -0.24
CA GLN A 5 -13.51 -10.91 0.64
C GLN A 5 -13.35 -10.41 2.08
N ARG A 6 -12.11 -10.11 2.48
CA ARG A 6 -11.76 -9.66 3.82
C ARG A 6 -10.72 -8.55 3.79
N LEU A 7 -11.09 -7.42 4.36
CA LEU A 7 -10.22 -6.25 4.49
C LEU A 7 -9.80 -6.10 5.96
N LEU A 8 -8.52 -5.84 6.19
CA LEU A 8 -7.99 -5.50 7.51
C LEU A 8 -7.61 -4.03 7.53
N LEU A 9 -8.30 -3.22 8.33
CA LEU A 9 -7.96 -1.83 8.55
C LEU A 9 -7.22 -1.66 9.88
N ILE A 10 -6.06 -1.02 9.84
CA ILE A 10 -5.40 -0.54 11.05
C ILE A 10 -5.91 0.87 11.33
N ALA A 11 -6.63 1.03 12.42
CA ALA A 11 -7.23 2.30 12.81
C ALA A 11 -6.18 3.39 13.10
N ASP A 12 -6.52 4.65 12.81
CA ASP A 12 -5.70 5.79 13.21
C ASP A 12 -5.50 5.80 14.73
N PRO A 13 -4.26 5.92 15.25
CA PRO A 13 -4.00 5.93 16.70
C PRO A 13 -4.74 7.04 17.46
N GLN A 14 -5.13 8.11 16.76
CA GLN A 14 -5.91 9.22 17.33
C GLN A 14 -7.42 9.04 17.15
N MET A 15 -7.88 7.88 16.65
CA MET A 15 -9.28 7.53 16.44
C MET A 15 -10.05 8.60 15.64
N ARG A 16 -9.47 8.97 14.50
CA ARG A 16 -10.10 9.92 13.58
C ARG A 16 -10.73 9.19 12.39
N HIS A 17 -11.72 9.83 11.80
CA HIS A 17 -12.21 9.44 10.47
C HIS A 17 -11.12 9.72 9.42
N SER A 18 -10.21 8.78 9.29
CA SER A 18 -9.03 8.92 8.46
C SER A 18 -9.29 8.56 6.99
N PRO A 19 -8.41 8.98 6.06
CA PRO A 19 -8.47 8.53 4.66
C PRO A 19 -8.48 7.01 4.50
N ALA A 20 -7.72 6.28 5.33
CA ALA A 20 -7.71 4.82 5.30
C ALA A 20 -9.04 4.21 5.72
N LEU A 21 -9.70 4.73 6.75
CA LEU A 21 -11.04 4.30 7.15
C LEU A 21 -12.07 4.56 6.03
N GLN A 22 -12.03 5.74 5.41
CA GLN A 22 -12.92 6.07 4.29
C GLN A 22 -12.71 5.14 3.10
N ARG A 23 -11.46 4.87 2.75
CA ARG A 23 -11.08 3.93 1.68
C ARG A 23 -11.52 2.50 1.98
N ALA A 24 -11.28 2.01 3.20
CA ALA A 24 -11.67 0.67 3.61
C ALA A 24 -13.19 0.48 3.59
N ALA A 25 -13.93 1.46 4.11
CA ALA A 25 -15.40 1.45 4.10
C ALA A 25 -15.96 1.45 2.67
N ALA A 26 -15.43 2.30 1.78
CA ALA A 26 -15.86 2.38 0.39
C ALA A 26 -15.54 1.08 -0.37
N LEU A 27 -14.37 0.50 -0.18
CA LEU A 27 -14.00 -0.80 -0.76
C LEU A 27 -14.91 -1.92 -0.22
N ALA A 28 -15.14 -1.99 1.09
CA ALA A 28 -16.03 -2.99 1.67
C ALA A 28 -17.45 -2.88 1.10
N GLN A 29 -17.96 -1.66 0.96
CA GLN A 29 -19.28 -1.41 0.40
C GLN A 29 -19.39 -1.79 -1.08
N SER A 30 -18.39 -1.46 -1.90
CA SER A 30 -18.39 -1.74 -3.33
C SER A 30 -18.18 -3.21 -3.66
N THR A 31 -17.40 -3.93 -2.85
CA THR A 31 -17.02 -5.33 -3.10
C THR A 31 -17.91 -6.34 -2.36
N GLY A 32 -18.59 -5.92 -1.29
CA GLY A 32 -19.26 -6.80 -0.34
C GLY A 32 -18.29 -7.51 0.61
N ALA A 33 -17.01 -7.08 0.66
CA ALA A 33 -16.01 -7.65 1.55
C ALA A 33 -16.32 -7.37 3.02
N ALA A 34 -16.04 -8.32 3.90
CA ALA A 34 -16.07 -8.10 5.34
C ALA A 34 -14.88 -7.21 5.74
N LEU A 35 -15.12 -6.23 6.62
CA LEU A 35 -14.10 -5.32 7.14
C LEU A 35 -13.79 -5.68 8.59
N HIS A 36 -12.53 -5.89 8.93
CA HIS A 36 -12.06 -5.93 10.31
C HIS A 36 -11.25 -4.69 10.65
N ILE A 37 -11.59 -4.03 11.76
CA ILE A 37 -10.90 -2.82 12.22
C ILE A 37 -10.09 -3.17 13.47
N LEU A 38 -8.76 -3.02 13.37
CA LEU A 38 -7.83 -3.26 14.47
C LEU A 38 -7.31 -1.92 15.00
N ALA A 39 -7.64 -1.59 16.24
CA ALA A 39 -7.11 -0.43 16.96
C ALA A 39 -6.00 -0.89 17.92
N LEU A 40 -4.78 -0.39 17.72
CA LEU A 40 -3.63 -0.71 18.55
C LEU A 40 -3.37 0.42 19.56
N VAL A 41 -3.20 0.03 20.81
CA VAL A 41 -2.86 0.95 21.91
C VAL A 41 -1.46 0.60 22.38
N GLU A 42 -0.51 1.49 22.13
CA GLU A 42 0.85 1.34 22.61
C GLU A 42 1.01 2.02 23.97
N PRO A 43 1.60 1.33 24.97
CA PRO A 43 1.89 1.93 26.26
C PRO A 43 2.91 3.06 26.11
N PHE A 44 2.69 4.19 26.76
CA PHE A 44 3.68 5.26 26.81
C PHE A 44 4.91 4.83 27.64
N ALA A 45 6.08 5.37 27.29
CA ALA A 45 7.37 4.90 27.80
C ALA A 45 7.52 4.97 29.32
N THR A 46 6.86 5.94 29.98
CA THR A 46 6.93 6.12 31.44
C THR A 46 5.88 5.31 32.22
N LEU A 47 4.96 4.62 31.55
CA LEU A 47 3.95 3.79 32.23
C LEU A 47 4.53 2.77 33.22
N PRO A 48 5.66 2.08 32.92
CA PRO A 48 6.27 1.13 33.86
C PRO A 48 6.80 1.76 35.16
N LEU A 49 6.92 3.07 35.24
CA LEU A 49 7.34 3.78 36.46
C LEU A 49 6.20 3.98 37.46
N LEU A 50 4.95 3.72 37.06
CA LEU A 50 3.79 3.84 37.91
C LEU A 50 3.53 2.55 38.70
N ASP A 51 2.75 2.65 39.78
CA ASP A 51 2.31 1.48 40.53
C ASP A 51 1.44 0.56 39.65
N LYS A 52 1.50 -0.75 39.90
CA LYS A 52 0.80 -1.75 39.10
C LYS A 52 -0.71 -1.51 38.99
N SER A 53 -1.34 -1.04 40.07
CA SER A 53 -2.77 -0.71 40.08
C SER A 53 -3.08 0.46 39.13
N ILE A 54 -2.22 1.47 39.10
CA ILE A 54 -2.34 2.62 38.19
C ILE A 54 -2.09 2.21 36.76
N GLN A 55 -1.09 1.34 36.54
CA GLN A 55 -0.81 0.79 35.22
C GLN A 55 -2.04 0.07 34.63
N GLU A 56 -2.69 -0.80 35.42
CA GLU A 56 -3.87 -1.56 34.98
C GLU A 56 -5.08 -0.66 34.78
N GLN A 57 -5.35 0.29 35.67
CA GLN A 57 -6.41 1.29 35.49
C GLN A 57 -6.19 2.11 34.22
N THR A 58 -4.96 2.56 33.98
CA THR A 58 -4.61 3.32 32.78
C THR A 58 -4.84 2.49 31.54
N ARG A 59 -4.34 1.24 31.53
CA ARG A 59 -4.54 0.32 30.41
C ARG A 59 -6.03 0.14 30.10
N GLU A 60 -6.83 -0.17 31.11
CA GLU A 60 -8.28 -0.41 30.89
C GLU A 60 -9.00 0.87 30.43
N ALA A 61 -8.66 2.02 30.97
CA ALA A 61 -9.22 3.30 30.52
C ALA A 61 -8.93 3.57 29.03
N TYR A 62 -7.69 3.38 28.59
CA TYR A 62 -7.32 3.53 27.16
C TYR A 62 -8.02 2.51 26.27
N LEU A 63 -8.10 1.24 26.69
CA LEU A 63 -8.79 0.22 25.92
C LEU A 63 -10.30 0.49 25.85
N GLN A 64 -10.89 0.97 26.93
CA GLN A 64 -12.32 1.29 26.95
C GLN A 64 -12.65 2.46 26.01
N GLU A 65 -11.84 3.51 26.01
CA GLU A 65 -11.99 4.63 25.09
C GLU A 65 -11.94 4.17 23.62
N ARG A 66 -11.03 3.23 23.28
CA ARG A 66 -10.91 2.66 21.93
C ARG A 66 -12.12 1.79 21.57
N ARG A 67 -12.60 0.98 22.53
CA ARG A 67 -13.78 0.13 22.33
C ARG A 67 -15.04 0.95 22.11
N ASP A 68 -15.22 2.04 22.85
CA ASP A 68 -16.37 2.92 22.69
C ASP A 68 -16.37 3.57 21.30
N TRP A 69 -15.25 4.12 20.88
CA TRP A 69 -15.12 4.68 19.54
C TRP A 69 -15.35 3.62 18.45
N LEU A 70 -14.75 2.42 18.56
CA LEU A 70 -14.94 1.33 17.62
C LEU A 70 -16.40 0.89 17.54
N LYS A 71 -17.12 0.87 18.67
CA LYS A 71 -18.53 0.52 18.72
C LYS A 71 -19.38 1.49 17.91
N ASP A 72 -19.10 2.79 18.01
CA ASP A 72 -19.81 3.82 17.27
C ASP A 72 -19.52 3.69 15.76
N GLU A 73 -18.24 3.50 15.38
CA GLU A 73 -17.84 3.27 13.99
C GLU A 73 -18.48 2.01 13.40
N VAL A 74 -18.43 0.89 14.13
CA VAL A 74 -19.06 -0.37 13.71
C VAL A 74 -20.56 -0.15 13.48
N GLY A 75 -21.25 0.55 14.39
CA GLY A 75 -22.66 0.86 14.23
C GLY A 75 -22.95 1.71 12.99
N LEU A 76 -22.12 2.70 12.72
CA LEU A 76 -22.22 3.55 11.54
C LEU A 76 -22.01 2.75 10.25
N LEU A 77 -20.99 1.91 10.18
CA LEU A 77 -20.67 1.11 9.01
C LEU A 77 -21.72 0.01 8.76
N GLN A 78 -22.22 -0.62 9.82
CA GLN A 78 -23.32 -1.60 9.73
C GLN A 78 -24.61 -0.96 9.22
N SER A 79 -24.90 0.28 9.62
CA SER A 79 -26.07 1.02 9.08
C SER A 79 -25.98 1.26 7.57
N LYS A 80 -24.75 1.25 7.00
CA LYS A 80 -24.47 1.32 5.56
C LYS A 80 -24.46 -0.05 4.86
N GLY A 81 -24.80 -1.12 5.58
CA GLY A 81 -24.83 -2.49 5.04
C GLY A 81 -23.46 -3.18 4.96
N ILE A 82 -22.42 -2.64 5.60
CA ILE A 82 -21.09 -3.23 5.61
C ILE A 82 -21.00 -4.28 6.73
N GLN A 83 -20.52 -5.47 6.41
CA GLN A 83 -20.17 -6.47 7.42
C GLN A 83 -18.86 -6.05 8.09
N VAL A 84 -18.93 -5.63 9.35
CA VAL A 84 -17.76 -5.11 10.07
C VAL A 84 -17.65 -5.69 11.47
N THR A 85 -16.41 -6.01 11.84
CA THR A 85 -15.98 -6.38 13.18
C THR A 85 -14.84 -5.47 13.61
N ALA A 86 -14.61 -5.31 14.91
CA ALA A 86 -13.55 -4.48 15.40
C ALA A 86 -12.98 -4.99 16.72
N GLU A 87 -11.69 -4.73 16.94
CA GLU A 87 -10.97 -5.10 18.15
C GLU A 87 -10.00 -4.00 18.57
N ALA A 88 -9.84 -3.81 19.89
CA ALA A 88 -8.84 -2.93 20.48
C ALA A 88 -7.83 -3.77 21.26
N LEU A 89 -6.55 -3.64 20.93
CA LEU A 89 -5.47 -4.40 21.55
C LEU A 89 -4.42 -3.48 22.20
N TRP A 90 -4.04 -3.86 23.40
CA TRP A 90 -2.89 -3.28 24.10
C TRP A 90 -1.63 -4.04 23.78
N THR A 91 -0.70 -3.43 23.07
CA THR A 91 0.53 -4.12 22.64
C THR A 91 1.75 -3.21 22.66
N ARG A 92 2.92 -3.81 22.87
CA ARG A 92 4.25 -3.21 22.65
C ARG A 92 4.89 -3.66 21.34
N GLN A 93 4.20 -4.53 20.60
CA GLN A 93 4.70 -5.13 19.37
C GLN A 93 3.65 -5.00 18.25
N PRO A 94 3.35 -3.76 17.80
CA PRO A 94 2.27 -3.52 16.84
C PRO A 94 2.45 -4.32 15.54
N LEU A 95 3.68 -4.40 15.01
CA LEU A 95 3.95 -5.20 13.82
C LEU A 95 3.51 -6.66 13.99
N LYS A 96 3.91 -7.29 15.08
CA LYS A 96 3.60 -8.69 15.33
C LYS A 96 2.10 -8.94 15.40
N GLU A 97 1.36 -8.08 16.09
CA GLU A 97 -0.10 -8.19 16.19
C GLU A 97 -0.78 -8.02 14.82
N ILE A 98 -0.34 -7.05 14.03
CA ILE A 98 -0.87 -6.85 12.68
C ILE A 98 -0.62 -8.07 11.79
N LEU A 99 0.61 -8.60 11.79
CA LEU A 99 0.95 -9.78 10.98
C LEU A 99 0.17 -11.03 11.42
N LEU A 100 -0.04 -11.19 12.72
CA LEU A 100 -0.86 -12.28 13.27
C LEU A 100 -2.30 -12.17 12.78
N HIS A 101 -2.92 -11.01 12.91
CA HIS A 101 -4.29 -10.76 12.43
C HIS A 101 -4.42 -10.96 10.92
N ALA A 102 -3.45 -10.49 10.14
CA ALA A 102 -3.44 -10.68 8.69
C ALA A 102 -3.39 -12.17 8.29
N ALA A 103 -2.71 -13.00 9.11
CA ALA A 103 -2.59 -14.45 8.86
C ALA A 103 -3.79 -15.24 9.38
N GLU A 104 -4.26 -14.95 10.60
CA GLU A 104 -5.34 -15.72 11.26
C GLU A 104 -6.71 -15.45 10.64
N MET A 105 -6.96 -14.23 10.17
CA MET A 105 -8.21 -13.85 9.52
C MET A 105 -8.15 -13.86 7.99
N PRO A 106 -7.26 -14.59 7.35
CA PRO A 106 -6.72 -14.46 6.00
C PRO A 106 -7.26 -13.22 5.26
N ALA A 107 -6.70 -12.05 5.62
CA ALA A 107 -7.04 -10.80 4.95
C ALA A 107 -6.51 -10.80 3.51
N ASP A 108 -7.29 -10.23 2.59
CA ASP A 108 -6.88 -10.08 1.18
C ASP A 108 -6.12 -8.77 0.95
N LEU A 109 -6.37 -7.78 1.83
CA LEU A 109 -5.74 -6.45 1.76
C LEU A 109 -5.67 -5.86 3.17
N LEU A 110 -4.49 -5.39 3.55
CA LEU A 110 -4.27 -4.56 4.73
C LEU A 110 -4.31 -3.08 4.31
N ILE A 111 -5.10 -2.28 5.00
CA ILE A 111 -5.28 -0.84 4.73
C ILE A 111 -4.85 -0.05 5.96
N LYS A 112 -4.05 1.00 5.77
CA LYS A 112 -3.54 1.82 6.86
C LYS A 112 -3.23 3.23 6.36
N ASP A 113 -3.43 4.24 7.22
CA ASP A 113 -2.95 5.58 6.93
C ASP A 113 -1.42 5.62 6.89
N LEU A 114 -0.86 6.32 5.91
CA LEU A 114 0.56 6.60 5.84
C LEU A 114 0.94 7.53 7.00
N GLN A 115 1.84 7.10 7.86
CA GLN A 115 2.33 7.91 8.97
C GLN A 115 3.52 8.76 8.55
N HIS A 116 3.36 10.08 8.63
CA HIS A 116 4.46 11.03 8.45
C HIS A 116 5.26 11.14 9.75
N GLU A 117 6.24 10.26 9.92
CA GLU A 117 7.12 10.35 11.08
C GLU A 117 8.18 11.44 10.90
N PRO A 118 8.51 12.21 11.96
CA PRO A 118 9.61 13.17 11.93
C PRO A 118 10.93 12.52 11.53
N ALA A 119 11.75 13.22 10.74
CA ALA A 119 13.01 12.71 10.21
C ALA A 119 13.96 12.21 11.33
N LEU A 120 13.93 12.85 12.49
CA LEU A 120 14.73 12.47 13.65
C LEU A 120 14.32 11.09 14.20
N LYS A 121 13.01 10.78 14.26
CA LYS A 121 12.53 9.46 14.71
C LYS A 121 12.91 8.37 13.72
N ARG A 122 12.82 8.66 12.41
CA ARG A 122 13.23 7.73 11.33
C ARG A 122 14.70 7.34 11.35
N ALA A 123 15.56 8.20 11.89
CA ALA A 123 17.00 7.93 11.99
C ALA A 123 17.34 6.82 13.02
N PHE A 124 16.47 6.57 14.01
CA PHE A 124 16.72 5.63 15.09
C PHE A 124 15.77 4.43 15.15
N VAL A 125 14.60 4.52 14.49
CA VAL A 125 13.59 3.46 14.50
C VAL A 125 13.07 3.26 13.09
N THR A 126 13.00 2.00 12.63
CA THR A 126 12.36 1.69 11.35
C THR A 126 10.86 1.92 11.47
N PRO A 127 10.26 2.83 10.69
CA PRO A 127 8.83 3.08 10.73
C PRO A 127 8.01 1.81 10.52
N LEU A 128 6.87 1.71 11.20
CA LEU A 128 5.97 0.55 11.09
C LEU A 128 5.54 0.29 9.64
N ASP A 129 5.31 1.35 8.86
CA ASP A 129 4.94 1.23 7.45
C ASP A 129 6.01 0.50 6.63
N TRP A 130 7.29 0.79 6.85
CA TRP A 130 8.40 0.11 6.19
C TRP A 130 8.51 -1.37 6.61
N GLN A 131 8.25 -1.67 7.88
CA GLN A 131 8.24 -3.05 8.37
C GLN A 131 7.08 -3.83 7.74
N LEU A 132 5.88 -3.25 7.69
CA LEU A 132 4.71 -3.84 7.04
C LEU A 132 4.97 -4.10 5.55
N LEU A 133 5.51 -3.12 4.82
CA LEU A 133 5.86 -3.31 3.41
C LEU A 133 6.88 -4.44 3.19
N ARG A 134 7.71 -4.77 4.19
CA ARG A 134 8.73 -5.82 4.09
C ARG A 134 8.25 -7.19 4.55
N GLU A 135 7.35 -7.26 5.52
CA GLU A 135 7.05 -8.49 6.25
C GLU A 135 5.60 -8.94 6.09
N CYS A 136 4.68 -8.06 5.67
CA CYS A 136 3.28 -8.43 5.53
C CYS A 136 3.09 -9.47 4.41
N PRO A 137 2.41 -10.59 4.69
CA PRO A 137 2.17 -11.65 3.71
C PRO A 137 1.11 -11.28 2.66
N VAL A 138 0.32 -10.23 2.92
CA VAL A 138 -0.73 -9.74 2.04
C VAL A 138 -0.40 -8.35 1.50
N PRO A 139 -1.01 -7.91 0.39
CA PRO A 139 -0.84 -6.55 -0.10
C PRO A 139 -1.15 -5.51 0.97
N VAL A 140 -0.32 -4.45 1.04
CA VAL A 140 -0.48 -3.34 1.99
C VAL A 140 -0.85 -2.07 1.21
N HIS A 141 -2.01 -1.49 1.52
CA HIS A 141 -2.49 -0.24 0.96
C HIS A 141 -2.24 0.89 1.96
N LEU A 142 -1.19 1.66 1.72
CA LEU A 142 -0.90 2.86 2.51
C LEU A 142 -1.63 4.05 1.90
N VAL A 143 -2.49 4.70 2.69
CA VAL A 143 -3.32 5.83 2.26
C VAL A 143 -2.75 7.12 2.83
N SER A 144 -2.31 8.03 1.96
CA SER A 144 -1.79 9.35 2.37
C SER A 144 -2.87 10.42 2.39
N ALA A 145 -3.70 10.42 1.37
CA ALA A 145 -4.89 11.22 1.19
C ALA A 145 -5.84 10.46 0.25
N ALA A 146 -7.12 10.73 0.32
CA ALA A 146 -8.09 10.15 -0.60
C ALA A 146 -9.08 11.25 -0.98
N ASP A 147 -8.81 11.93 -2.10
CA ASP A 147 -9.75 12.90 -2.66
C ASP A 147 -11.06 12.20 -3.05
N ASN A 148 -10.95 10.95 -3.52
CA ASN A 148 -12.06 10.07 -3.78
C ASN A 148 -12.03 8.85 -2.84
N PRO A 149 -13.16 8.45 -2.21
CA PRO A 149 -13.23 7.25 -1.39
C PRO A 149 -12.86 5.97 -2.17
N LEU A 150 -13.29 5.84 -3.44
CA LEU A 150 -12.82 4.81 -4.37
C LEU A 150 -11.86 5.42 -5.39
N PRO A 151 -10.78 4.70 -5.78
CA PRO A 151 -9.89 5.18 -6.83
C PRO A 151 -10.61 5.21 -8.19
N LEU A 152 -10.28 6.22 -9.00
CA LEU A 152 -10.70 6.34 -10.39
C LEU A 152 -9.60 5.91 -11.35
N LYS A 153 -8.33 6.04 -10.94
CA LYS A 153 -7.15 5.65 -11.72
C LYS A 153 -6.18 4.86 -10.85
N VAL A 154 -5.84 3.66 -11.33
CA VAL A 154 -4.89 2.76 -10.66
C VAL A 154 -3.70 2.54 -11.57
N GLY A 155 -2.51 2.89 -11.11
CA GLY A 155 -1.25 2.65 -11.80
C GLY A 155 -0.60 1.35 -11.33
N ALA A 156 -0.09 0.56 -12.26
CA ALA A 156 0.77 -0.60 -12.01
C ALA A 156 2.19 -0.29 -12.47
N ALA A 157 3.13 -0.16 -11.54
CA ALA A 157 4.53 0.08 -11.87
C ALA A 157 5.27 -1.25 -12.03
N VAL A 158 5.76 -1.52 -13.24
CA VAL A 158 6.38 -2.80 -13.63
C VAL A 158 7.81 -2.61 -14.12
N ASP A 159 8.59 -3.68 -14.06
CA ASP A 159 9.93 -3.74 -14.64
C ASP A 159 9.98 -4.85 -15.68
N PRO A 160 9.89 -4.55 -16.99
CA PRO A 160 9.93 -5.53 -18.06
C PRO A 160 11.32 -6.09 -18.33
N THR A 161 12.39 -5.56 -17.70
CA THR A 161 13.79 -5.89 -18.00
C THR A 161 14.27 -7.18 -17.37
N ALA A 162 13.46 -7.78 -16.55
CA ALA A 162 13.88 -8.90 -15.76
C ALA A 162 13.89 -10.25 -16.50
N PRO A 163 14.80 -11.17 -16.15
CA PRO A 163 14.77 -12.53 -16.62
C PRO A 163 13.42 -13.19 -16.35
N GLU A 164 12.95 -14.04 -17.26
CA GLU A 164 11.57 -14.54 -17.32
C GLU A 164 11.09 -15.30 -16.07
N ASP A 165 11.97 -15.90 -15.27
CA ASP A 165 11.59 -16.86 -14.25
C ASP A 165 11.14 -16.26 -12.91
N GLU A 166 11.77 -15.21 -12.39
CA GLU A 166 11.44 -14.69 -11.07
C GLU A 166 10.62 -13.38 -11.10
N ARG A 167 10.88 -12.51 -12.06
CA ARG A 167 10.23 -11.21 -12.15
C ARG A 167 8.96 -11.20 -13.00
N ASN A 168 8.77 -12.20 -13.86
CA ASN A 168 7.48 -12.39 -14.54
C ASN A 168 6.37 -12.65 -13.52
N GLU A 169 6.64 -13.40 -12.45
CA GLU A 169 5.68 -13.58 -11.37
C GLU A 169 5.41 -12.27 -10.61
N LEU A 170 6.45 -11.43 -10.38
CA LEU A 170 6.27 -10.16 -9.69
C LEU A 170 5.45 -9.17 -10.53
N ASN A 171 5.80 -8.97 -11.81
CA ASN A 171 5.02 -8.12 -12.72
C ASN A 171 3.58 -8.62 -12.85
N SER A 172 3.40 -9.93 -12.98
CA SER A 172 2.07 -10.56 -13.06
C SER A 172 1.25 -10.30 -11.80
N ARG A 173 1.84 -10.41 -10.63
CA ARG A 173 1.19 -10.12 -9.34
C ARG A 173 0.85 -8.62 -9.20
N ILE A 174 1.76 -7.73 -9.57
CA ILE A 174 1.52 -6.29 -9.57
C ILE A 174 0.31 -5.95 -10.46
N ILE A 175 0.34 -6.43 -11.71
CA ILE A 175 -0.72 -6.14 -12.68
C ILE A 175 -2.03 -6.77 -12.24
N ALA A 176 -2.02 -8.03 -11.76
CA ALA A 176 -3.23 -8.69 -11.28
C ALA A 176 -3.85 -7.95 -10.08
N THR A 177 -3.03 -7.49 -9.13
CA THR A 177 -3.48 -6.71 -7.97
C THR A 177 -4.07 -5.36 -8.42
N ALA A 178 -3.38 -4.63 -9.29
CA ALA A 178 -3.83 -3.35 -9.79
C ALA A 178 -5.12 -3.49 -10.63
N ASN A 179 -5.18 -4.47 -11.52
CA ASN A 179 -6.35 -4.75 -12.33
C ASN A 179 -7.55 -5.19 -11.49
N GLY A 180 -7.32 -6.05 -10.49
CA GLY A 180 -8.36 -6.45 -9.55
C GLY A 180 -8.96 -5.25 -8.80
N LEU A 181 -8.11 -4.35 -8.29
CA LEU A 181 -8.57 -3.11 -7.65
C LEU A 181 -9.32 -2.21 -8.64
N ALA A 182 -8.78 -2.02 -9.84
CA ALA A 182 -9.40 -1.19 -10.87
C ALA A 182 -10.80 -1.71 -11.25
N LEU A 183 -10.93 -3.02 -11.49
CA LEU A 183 -12.23 -3.64 -11.84
C LEU A 183 -13.26 -3.48 -10.71
N GLN A 184 -12.86 -3.65 -9.45
CA GLN A 184 -13.78 -3.53 -8.32
C GLN A 184 -14.24 -2.11 -8.05
N CYS A 185 -13.39 -1.12 -8.40
CA CYS A 185 -13.70 0.29 -8.21
C CYS A 185 -14.28 0.96 -9.47
N ASN A 186 -14.44 0.22 -10.58
CA ASN A 186 -14.72 0.77 -11.89
C ASN A 186 -13.73 1.87 -12.30
N ALA A 187 -12.46 1.64 -12.01
CA ALA A 187 -11.34 2.54 -12.25
C ALA A 187 -10.58 2.18 -13.53
N GLU A 188 -9.82 3.12 -14.04
CA GLU A 188 -8.90 2.90 -15.14
C GLU A 188 -7.58 2.28 -14.66
N LEU A 189 -7.14 1.20 -15.34
CA LEU A 189 -5.81 0.63 -15.13
C LEU A 189 -4.80 1.32 -16.05
N HIS A 190 -3.74 1.85 -15.48
CA HIS A 190 -2.58 2.41 -16.17
C HIS A 190 -1.34 1.54 -15.91
N LEU A 191 -0.55 1.26 -16.94
CA LEU A 191 0.72 0.55 -16.79
C LEU A 191 1.88 1.53 -16.92
N LEU A 192 2.83 1.48 -15.98
CA LEU A 192 3.94 2.40 -15.90
C LEU A 192 5.26 1.63 -15.87
N HIS A 193 6.23 2.11 -16.64
CA HIS A 193 7.63 1.73 -16.50
C HIS A 193 8.50 2.98 -16.50
N ALA A 194 9.27 3.17 -15.43
CA ALA A 194 10.28 4.23 -15.35
C ALA A 194 11.67 3.64 -15.53
N TYR A 195 12.45 4.21 -16.45
CA TYR A 195 13.81 3.75 -16.77
C TYR A 195 14.82 4.90 -16.70
N ASP A 196 16.02 4.63 -16.24
CA ASP A 196 17.10 5.60 -16.16
C ASP A 196 18.32 5.08 -16.96
N LEU A 197 18.71 5.83 -17.98
CA LEU A 197 19.90 5.57 -18.80
C LEU A 197 20.95 6.68 -18.58
N SER A 198 20.86 7.45 -17.49
CA SER A 198 21.85 8.47 -17.18
C SER A 198 23.23 7.84 -16.93
N PRO A 199 24.32 8.55 -17.31
CA PRO A 199 25.67 8.06 -17.06
C PRO A 199 25.93 7.75 -15.57
N ALA A 200 25.30 8.48 -14.66
CA ALA A 200 25.41 8.25 -13.23
C ALA A 200 24.77 6.92 -12.82
N PHE A 201 23.59 6.62 -13.32
CA PHE A 201 22.88 5.36 -13.05
C PHE A 201 23.63 4.15 -13.66
N LEU A 202 24.10 4.29 -14.89
CA LEU A 202 24.89 3.23 -15.58
C LEU A 202 26.23 2.98 -14.88
N ALA A 203 26.87 4.02 -14.34
CA ALA A 203 28.08 3.88 -13.55
C ALA A 203 27.86 3.13 -12.24
N GLU A 204 26.75 3.42 -11.55
CA GLU A 204 26.36 2.75 -10.30
C GLU A 204 26.00 1.27 -10.56
N ALA A 205 25.39 0.97 -11.73
CA ALA A 205 25.09 -0.40 -12.16
C ALA A 205 26.34 -1.19 -12.62
N GLY A 206 27.54 -0.61 -12.58
CA GLY A 206 28.79 -1.26 -12.96
C GLY A 206 29.02 -1.35 -14.49
N THR A 207 28.24 -0.64 -15.30
CA THR A 207 28.32 -0.65 -16.78
C THR A 207 29.11 0.54 -17.36
N ALA A 208 29.89 1.22 -16.54
CA ALA A 208 30.51 2.53 -16.81
C ALA A 208 31.66 2.55 -17.81
N THR A 209 31.82 1.58 -18.69
CA THR A 209 32.85 1.62 -19.72
C THR A 209 32.25 1.85 -21.12
N ALA A 210 32.45 3.07 -21.64
CA ALA A 210 32.28 3.43 -23.05
C ALA A 210 30.94 3.07 -23.70
N VAL A 211 29.81 3.45 -23.04
CA VAL A 211 28.48 3.35 -23.66
C VAL A 211 28.39 4.45 -24.73
N CYS A 212 28.32 4.06 -26.00
CA CYS A 212 28.10 5.01 -27.11
C CYS A 212 26.61 5.36 -27.24
N VAL A 213 26.32 6.50 -27.89
CA VAL A 213 24.94 7.00 -28.07
C VAL A 213 24.05 5.97 -28.78
N ASP A 214 24.59 5.28 -29.79
CA ASP A 214 23.87 4.25 -30.57
C ASP A 214 23.41 3.08 -29.66
N MET A 215 24.25 2.66 -28.73
CA MET A 215 23.95 1.60 -27.77
C MET A 215 22.85 2.02 -26.78
N LEU A 216 22.82 3.28 -26.35
CA LEU A 216 21.75 3.80 -25.49
C LEU A 216 20.40 3.84 -26.21
N ASP A 217 20.40 4.20 -27.48
CA ASP A 217 19.19 4.22 -28.31
C ASP A 217 18.67 2.80 -28.56
N GLU A 218 19.54 1.84 -28.84
CA GLU A 218 19.17 0.42 -28.98
C GLU A 218 18.61 -0.14 -27.68
N LEU A 219 19.23 0.16 -26.54
CA LEU A 219 18.74 -0.25 -25.23
C LEU A 219 17.36 0.35 -24.92
N ARG A 220 17.17 1.64 -25.19
CA ARG A 220 15.88 2.29 -25.02
C ARG A 220 14.78 1.65 -25.88
N GLN A 221 15.09 1.34 -27.14
CA GLN A 221 14.15 0.67 -28.05
C GLN A 221 13.79 -0.75 -27.55
N SER A 222 14.78 -1.50 -27.08
CA SER A 222 14.58 -2.84 -26.52
C SER A 222 13.69 -2.80 -25.26
N LEU A 223 13.92 -1.84 -24.36
CA LEU A 223 13.10 -1.61 -23.17
C LEU A 223 11.66 -1.25 -23.54
N ALA A 224 11.48 -0.35 -24.51
CA ALA A 224 10.17 0.06 -25.00
C ALA A 224 9.41 -1.12 -25.62
N ALA A 225 10.07 -1.95 -26.41
CA ALA A 225 9.49 -3.14 -27.01
C ALA A 225 9.07 -4.18 -25.95
N ALA A 226 9.92 -4.44 -24.96
CA ALA A 226 9.60 -5.34 -23.85
C ALA A 226 8.40 -4.83 -23.04
N PHE A 227 8.34 -3.53 -22.76
CA PHE A 227 7.22 -2.91 -22.08
C PHE A 227 5.93 -2.99 -22.89
N ALA A 228 5.98 -2.71 -24.20
CA ALA A 228 4.84 -2.83 -25.09
C ALA A 228 4.29 -4.26 -25.12
N THR A 229 5.17 -5.26 -25.27
CA THR A 229 4.79 -6.67 -25.24
C THR A 229 4.10 -7.05 -23.93
N LEU A 230 4.64 -6.59 -22.80
CA LEU A 230 4.02 -6.82 -21.49
C LEU A 230 2.62 -6.19 -21.43
N ALA A 231 2.49 -4.93 -21.85
CA ALA A 231 1.21 -4.22 -21.86
C ALA A 231 0.15 -4.88 -22.76
N GLU A 232 0.56 -5.39 -23.92
CA GLU A 232 -0.31 -6.12 -24.85
C GLU A 232 -0.81 -7.43 -24.27
N ARG A 233 0.06 -8.18 -23.60
CA ARG A 233 -0.30 -9.44 -22.89
C ARG A 233 -1.46 -9.25 -21.93
N TYR A 234 -1.53 -8.09 -21.26
CA TYR A 234 -2.58 -7.77 -20.29
C TYR A 234 -3.69 -6.88 -20.84
N GLY A 235 -3.70 -6.64 -22.16
CA GLY A 235 -4.76 -5.87 -22.82
C GLY A 235 -4.84 -4.40 -22.42
N VAL A 236 -3.75 -3.81 -21.92
CA VAL A 236 -3.73 -2.39 -21.55
C VAL A 236 -3.67 -1.55 -22.83
N PRO A 237 -4.62 -0.62 -23.07
CA PRO A 237 -4.64 0.21 -24.26
C PRO A 237 -3.50 1.21 -24.30
N SER A 238 -3.11 1.65 -25.50
CA SER A 238 -1.91 2.47 -25.72
C SER A 238 -1.90 3.78 -24.92
N GLU A 239 -3.05 4.42 -24.78
CA GLU A 239 -3.23 5.67 -24.03
C GLU A 239 -3.04 5.53 -22.52
N ARG A 240 -3.02 4.30 -22.03
CA ARG A 240 -2.77 3.98 -20.62
C ARG A 240 -1.43 3.30 -20.37
N ARG A 241 -0.53 3.35 -21.35
CA ARG A 241 0.85 2.83 -21.26
C ARG A 241 1.81 3.98 -21.12
N HIS A 242 2.58 3.99 -20.04
CA HIS A 242 3.48 5.11 -19.72
C HIS A 242 4.92 4.61 -19.59
N PHE A 243 5.72 4.90 -20.63
CA PHE A 243 7.14 4.60 -20.69
C PHE A 243 7.92 5.89 -20.41
N ILE A 244 8.51 6.03 -19.21
CA ILE A 244 8.91 7.32 -18.65
C ILE A 244 10.41 7.30 -18.35
N MET A 245 11.16 8.27 -18.86
CA MET A 245 12.59 8.41 -18.61
C MET A 245 12.85 9.19 -17.30
N GLY A 246 13.71 8.64 -16.46
CA GLY A 246 14.22 9.25 -15.24
C GLY A 246 14.36 8.25 -14.08
N PRO A 247 14.98 8.67 -12.95
CA PRO A 247 15.16 7.83 -11.77
C PRO A 247 13.82 7.29 -11.28
N PRO A 248 13.61 5.95 -11.20
CA PRO A 248 12.29 5.35 -11.03
C PRO A 248 11.48 5.89 -9.84
N THR A 249 12.09 5.99 -8.66
CA THR A 249 11.40 6.42 -7.43
C THR A 249 10.81 7.82 -7.58
N ARG A 250 11.59 8.77 -8.09
CA ARG A 250 11.17 10.16 -8.27
C ARG A 250 10.17 10.28 -9.42
N THR A 251 10.49 9.67 -10.54
CA THR A 251 9.72 9.76 -11.79
C THR A 251 8.32 9.18 -11.63
N LEU A 252 8.18 8.03 -10.96
CA LEU A 252 6.87 7.42 -10.68
C LEU A 252 6.02 8.30 -9.75
N ALA A 253 6.62 8.87 -8.71
CA ALA A 253 5.90 9.75 -7.78
C ALA A 253 5.42 11.04 -8.46
N GLU A 254 6.30 11.70 -9.24
CA GLU A 254 5.96 12.93 -9.98
C GLU A 254 4.89 12.65 -11.05
N PHE A 255 5.01 11.51 -11.74
CA PHE A 255 4.03 11.09 -12.75
C PHE A 255 2.66 10.81 -12.12
N ALA A 256 2.61 10.05 -11.03
CA ALA A 256 1.37 9.73 -10.34
C ALA A 256 0.62 11.01 -9.90
N GLY A 257 1.35 11.98 -9.35
CA GLY A 257 0.76 13.27 -8.97
C GLY A 257 0.25 14.09 -10.16
N ARG A 258 1.04 14.15 -11.27
CA ARG A 258 0.67 14.91 -12.45
C ARG A 258 -0.54 14.34 -13.19
N GLU A 259 -0.62 13.03 -13.33
CA GLU A 259 -1.72 12.35 -14.03
C GLU A 259 -2.92 12.05 -13.13
N GLY A 260 -2.82 12.38 -11.85
CA GLY A 260 -3.88 12.15 -10.87
C GLY A 260 -4.18 10.67 -10.67
N LEU A 261 -3.12 9.84 -10.53
CA LEU A 261 -3.31 8.45 -10.13
C LEU A 261 -3.68 8.40 -8.63
N ASP A 262 -4.83 7.80 -8.33
CA ASP A 262 -5.30 7.65 -6.94
C ASP A 262 -4.53 6.56 -6.19
N VAL A 263 -4.06 5.54 -6.90
CA VAL A 263 -3.30 4.41 -6.33
C VAL A 263 -2.18 4.03 -7.28
N LEU A 264 -0.98 3.79 -6.71
CA LEU A 264 0.16 3.22 -7.41
C LEU A 264 0.50 1.87 -6.78
N VAL A 265 0.37 0.80 -7.55
CA VAL A 265 0.72 -0.57 -7.15
C VAL A 265 2.13 -0.88 -7.59
N MET A 266 2.95 -1.30 -6.64
CA MET A 266 4.35 -1.64 -6.86
C MET A 266 4.68 -2.97 -6.19
N GLY A 267 5.61 -3.71 -6.74
CA GLY A 267 6.18 -4.90 -6.15
C GLY A 267 7.41 -4.61 -5.29
N ARG A 268 7.79 -5.63 -4.54
CA ARG A 268 8.96 -5.62 -3.66
C ARG A 268 9.91 -6.74 -4.07
#